data_b3203b3c62a46511db37818a16d4022f
#
_entry.id   b3203b3c62a46511db37818a16d4022f
#
_cell.length_a   1.000
_cell.length_b   1.000
_cell.length_c   1.000
_cell.angle_alpha   90.00
_cell.angle_beta   90.00
_cell.angle_gamma   90.00
#
_symmetry.space_group_name_H-M   'P 1'
#
loop_
_entity.id
_entity.type
_entity.pdbx_description
1 polymer ?
#
loop_
_entity_poly.entity_id
_entity_poly.type
_entity_poly.pdbx_seq_one_letter_code
_entity_poly.pdbx_strand_id
1 'polypeptide(L)'
;MIGEKIRSIRKNKNLTIVELSEKINVTSGYISQIERDLISPSLSVLKRLSQALDVPLSVLFLDKSDTDVVTIPQNERTKVKLNNINVELEFITPLLKNGDKAGCEAFLFRLNPKTWASNHGIIHDSKECIYVLRGEIECHVGDKIYTISKGDSIIVPENNNHMIYNRNEDVSEALCIITPSIPSIY
;
A
#
# COMPACT_ATOMS: atom_id res chain seq x y z
N MET A 1 5.83 20.38 5.56
CA MET A 1 4.91 21.26 6.34
C MET A 1 3.55 21.25 5.71
N ILE A 2 2.47 21.37 6.50
CA ILE A 2 1.07 21.15 6.03
C ILE A 2 0.62 22.20 4.99
N GLY A 3 1.07 23.45 5.11
CA GLY A 3 0.69 24.53 4.20
C GLY A 3 1.23 24.30 2.78
N GLU A 4 2.47 23.85 2.67
CA GLU A 4 3.07 23.53 1.38
C GLU A 4 2.35 22.35 0.70
N LYS A 5 1.88 21.36 1.48
CA LYS A 5 1.10 20.23 0.98
C LYS A 5 -0.26 20.70 0.44
N ILE A 6 -0.98 21.53 1.20
CA ILE A 6 -2.25 22.14 0.76
C ILE A 6 -2.05 22.89 -0.54
N ARG A 7 -1.00 23.73 -0.63
CA ARG A 7 -0.67 24.48 -1.84
C ARG A 7 -0.41 23.59 -3.05
N SER A 8 0.35 22.49 -2.85
CA SER A 8 0.65 21.53 -3.91
C SER A 8 -0.61 20.86 -4.44
N ILE A 9 -1.47 20.35 -3.55
CA ILE A 9 -2.72 19.70 -3.93
C ILE A 9 -3.65 20.67 -4.66
N ARG A 10 -3.80 21.91 -4.15
CA ARG A 10 -4.60 22.94 -4.80
C ARG A 10 -4.13 23.21 -6.23
N LYS A 11 -2.81 23.41 -6.43
CA LYS A 11 -2.22 23.64 -7.74
C LYS A 11 -2.43 22.48 -8.70
N ASN A 12 -2.28 21.25 -8.23
CA ASN A 12 -2.50 20.04 -9.04
C ASN A 12 -3.95 19.90 -9.48
N LYS A 13 -4.89 20.49 -8.71
CA LYS A 13 -6.32 20.57 -9.06
C LYS A 13 -6.67 21.84 -9.86
N ASN A 14 -5.68 22.64 -10.26
CA ASN A 14 -5.83 23.89 -10.98
C ASN A 14 -6.75 24.91 -10.27
N LEU A 15 -6.83 24.87 -8.94
CA LEU A 15 -7.61 25.81 -8.14
C LEU A 15 -6.78 27.04 -7.80
N THR A 16 -7.37 28.23 -7.92
CA THR A 16 -6.82 29.47 -7.38
C THR A 16 -6.99 29.54 -5.86
N ILE A 17 -6.24 30.44 -5.20
CA ILE A 17 -6.42 30.70 -3.75
C ILE A 17 -7.85 31.24 -3.48
N VAL A 18 -8.38 32.05 -4.38
CA VAL A 18 -9.71 32.63 -4.26
C VAL A 18 -10.79 31.55 -4.30
N GLU A 19 -10.75 30.67 -5.33
CA GLU A 19 -11.72 29.58 -5.46
C GLU A 19 -11.67 28.62 -4.27
N LEU A 20 -10.47 28.28 -3.75
CA LEU A 20 -10.37 27.43 -2.58
C LEU A 20 -10.94 28.14 -1.33
N SER A 21 -10.68 29.44 -1.16
CA SER A 21 -11.20 30.22 -0.03
C SER A 21 -12.72 30.30 -0.02
N GLU A 22 -13.34 30.51 -1.19
CA GLU A 22 -14.80 30.52 -1.37
C GLU A 22 -15.42 29.15 -1.03
N LYS A 23 -14.80 28.05 -1.55
CA LYS A 23 -15.28 26.68 -1.28
C LYS A 23 -15.34 26.34 0.22
N ILE A 24 -14.46 26.89 1.02
CA ILE A 24 -14.41 26.60 2.47
C ILE A 24 -14.90 27.78 3.33
N ASN A 25 -15.44 28.81 2.72
CA ASN A 25 -16.00 30.00 3.37
C ASN A 25 -14.99 30.66 4.34
N VAL A 26 -13.85 31.09 3.80
CA VAL A 26 -12.80 31.86 4.50
C VAL A 26 -12.24 32.93 3.55
N THR A 27 -11.36 33.81 4.05
CA THR A 27 -10.71 34.81 3.21
C THR A 27 -9.54 34.19 2.42
N SER A 28 -9.24 34.71 1.24
CA SER A 28 -8.09 34.32 0.43
C SER A 28 -6.77 34.58 1.16
N GLY A 29 -6.70 35.65 1.98
CA GLY A 29 -5.58 35.97 2.85
C GLY A 29 -5.32 34.88 3.89
N TYR A 30 -6.38 34.29 4.46
CA TYR A 30 -6.28 33.21 5.42
C TYR A 30 -5.69 31.94 4.77
N ILE A 31 -6.15 31.56 3.57
CA ILE A 31 -5.57 30.45 2.80
C ILE A 31 -4.10 30.71 2.49
N SER A 32 -3.76 31.94 2.05
CA SER A 32 -2.37 32.31 1.75
C SER A 32 -1.45 32.19 2.97
N GLN A 33 -1.95 32.54 4.17
CA GLN A 33 -1.19 32.39 5.42
C GLN A 33 -0.99 30.92 5.80
N ILE A 34 -2.02 30.08 5.64
CA ILE A 34 -1.92 28.62 5.84
C ILE A 34 -0.87 28.04 4.88
N GLU A 35 -0.97 28.34 3.57
CA GLU A 35 -0.07 27.78 2.55
C GLU A 35 1.39 28.17 2.74
N ARG A 36 1.66 29.25 3.46
CA ARG A 36 3.01 29.68 3.84
C ARG A 36 3.43 29.22 5.24
N ASP A 37 2.61 28.39 5.88
CA ASP A 37 2.82 27.90 7.26
C ASP A 37 2.99 29.02 8.30
N LEU A 38 2.39 30.22 8.03
CA LEU A 38 2.41 31.36 8.95
C LEU A 38 1.39 31.22 10.07
N ILE A 39 0.35 30.41 9.85
CA ILE A 39 -0.68 30.09 10.84
C ILE A 39 -1.04 28.60 10.75
N SER A 40 -1.40 28.01 11.88
CA SER A 40 -1.89 26.63 11.94
C SER A 40 -3.41 26.62 11.83
N PRO A 41 -3.99 25.94 10.82
CA PRO A 41 -5.43 25.83 10.71
C PRO A 41 -6.00 24.92 11.80
N SER A 42 -7.22 25.20 12.24
CA SER A 42 -7.94 24.32 13.16
C SER A 42 -8.35 23.01 12.46
N LEU A 43 -8.65 21.96 13.22
CA LEU A 43 -9.10 20.67 12.69
C LEU A 43 -10.37 20.83 11.83
N SER A 44 -11.27 21.74 12.19
CA SER A 44 -12.48 22.03 11.42
C SER A 44 -12.16 22.65 10.05
N VAL A 45 -11.14 23.51 9.99
CA VAL A 45 -10.66 24.09 8.72
C VAL A 45 -9.97 23.01 7.88
N LEU A 46 -9.15 22.15 8.49
CA LEU A 46 -8.49 21.04 7.79
C LEU A 46 -9.50 20.06 7.18
N LYS A 47 -10.59 19.74 7.88
CA LYS A 47 -11.68 18.92 7.34
C LYS A 47 -12.35 19.59 6.13
N ARG A 48 -12.63 20.89 6.18
CA ARG A 48 -13.19 21.62 5.04
C ARG A 48 -12.22 21.68 3.86
N LEU A 49 -10.92 21.88 4.13
CA LEU A 49 -9.87 21.84 3.10
C LEU A 49 -9.80 20.46 2.43
N SER A 50 -9.79 19.38 3.21
CA SER A 50 -9.74 18.02 2.66
C SER A 50 -10.96 17.73 1.77
N GLN A 51 -12.16 18.15 2.16
CA GLN A 51 -13.38 18.03 1.37
C GLN A 51 -13.34 18.88 0.09
N ALA A 52 -12.94 20.17 0.19
CA ALA A 52 -12.86 21.07 -0.96
C ALA A 52 -11.76 20.64 -1.95
N LEU A 53 -10.70 20.04 -1.45
CA LEU A 53 -9.60 19.48 -2.24
C LEU A 53 -9.87 18.04 -2.67
N ASP A 54 -10.98 17.45 -2.25
CA ASP A 54 -11.35 16.05 -2.57
C ASP A 54 -10.18 15.08 -2.33
N VAL A 55 -9.66 15.11 -1.11
CA VAL A 55 -8.61 14.22 -0.62
C VAL A 55 -8.91 13.80 0.82
N PRO A 56 -8.54 12.60 1.25
CA PRO A 56 -8.62 12.22 2.66
C PRO A 56 -7.85 13.20 3.55
N LEU A 57 -8.37 13.47 4.75
CA LEU A 57 -7.73 14.39 5.71
C LEU A 57 -6.28 14.00 6.02
N SER A 58 -5.99 12.70 6.09
CA SER A 58 -4.64 12.15 6.31
C SER A 58 -3.63 12.63 5.25
N VAL A 59 -4.06 12.78 3.99
CA VAL A 59 -3.19 13.24 2.89
C VAL A 59 -2.60 14.63 3.16
N LEU A 60 -3.28 15.49 3.92
CA LEU A 60 -2.75 16.81 4.27
C LEU A 60 -1.55 16.74 5.23
N PHE A 61 -1.37 15.62 5.93
CA PHE A 61 -0.30 15.41 6.90
C PHE A 61 0.85 14.55 6.36
N LEU A 62 0.70 13.99 5.14
CA LEU A 62 1.79 13.24 4.52
C LEU A 62 2.95 14.17 4.16
N ASP A 63 4.15 13.81 4.56
CA ASP A 63 5.35 14.57 4.21
C ASP A 63 5.65 14.49 2.71
N LYS A 64 6.47 15.43 2.20
CA LYS A 64 6.91 15.43 0.79
C LYS A 64 7.65 14.16 0.37
N SER A 65 8.15 13.38 1.32
CA SER A 65 8.86 12.13 1.08
C SER A 65 8.01 11.08 0.37
N ASP A 66 6.66 11.19 0.43
CA ASP A 66 5.76 10.21 -0.21
C ASP A 66 5.63 10.40 -1.74
N THR A 67 6.24 11.44 -2.30
CA THR A 67 6.29 11.69 -3.75
C THR A 67 7.70 11.54 -4.34
N ASP A 68 8.69 11.30 -3.50
CA ASP A 68 10.07 11.15 -3.93
C ASP A 68 10.29 9.75 -4.54
N VAL A 69 11.16 9.70 -5.54
CA VAL A 69 11.64 8.42 -6.07
C VAL A 69 12.43 7.71 -4.99
N VAL A 70 11.96 6.53 -4.59
CA VAL A 70 12.62 5.71 -3.58
C VAL A 70 13.31 4.54 -4.26
N THR A 71 14.59 4.34 -3.97
CA THR A 71 15.33 3.13 -4.33
C THR A 71 15.53 2.28 -3.09
N ILE A 72 15.28 0.97 -3.20
CA ILE A 72 15.47 0.01 -2.11
C ILE A 72 16.51 -1.02 -2.55
N PRO A 73 17.78 -0.83 -2.21
CA PRO A 73 18.82 -1.81 -2.48
C PRO A 73 18.47 -3.17 -1.88
N GLN A 74 18.85 -4.26 -2.54
CA GLN A 74 18.51 -5.61 -2.09
C GLN A 74 18.98 -5.91 -0.65
N ASN A 75 20.14 -5.38 -0.26
CA ASN A 75 20.71 -5.55 1.06
C ASN A 75 20.01 -4.71 2.15
N GLU A 76 19.15 -3.75 1.76
CA GLU A 76 18.37 -2.90 2.68
C GLU A 76 16.89 -3.30 2.79
N ARG A 77 16.47 -4.33 2.03
CA ARG A 77 15.11 -4.81 2.06
C ARG A 77 14.74 -5.41 3.42
N THR A 78 13.56 -5.09 3.90
CA THR A 78 13.04 -5.69 5.11
C THR A 78 12.73 -7.17 4.87
N LYS A 79 13.23 -8.03 5.75
CA LYS A 79 12.98 -9.47 5.73
C LYS A 79 12.26 -9.88 7.00
N VAL A 80 11.19 -10.64 6.83
CA VAL A 80 10.38 -11.17 7.94
C VAL A 80 10.33 -12.68 7.82
N LYS A 81 10.74 -13.37 8.88
CA LYS A 81 10.59 -14.83 9.00
C LYS A 81 9.40 -15.15 9.87
N LEU A 82 8.44 -15.82 9.32
CA LEU A 82 7.27 -16.30 10.02
C LEU A 82 7.56 -17.72 10.54
N ASN A 83 8.23 -17.80 11.68
CA ASN A 83 8.78 -19.06 12.23
C ASN A 83 7.72 -20.15 12.44
N ASN A 84 6.46 -19.76 12.70
CA ASN A 84 5.37 -20.70 12.94
C ASN A 84 4.91 -21.44 11.67
N ILE A 85 5.26 -20.96 10.50
CA ILE A 85 4.84 -21.50 9.20
C ILE A 85 6.00 -21.68 8.21
N ASN A 86 7.25 -21.46 8.65
CA ASN A 86 8.46 -21.60 7.81
C ASN A 86 8.42 -20.82 6.49
N VAL A 87 7.90 -19.60 6.54
CA VAL A 87 7.81 -18.66 5.41
C VAL A 87 8.77 -17.51 5.62
N GLU A 88 9.49 -17.14 4.58
CA GLU A 88 10.32 -15.94 4.55
C GLU A 88 9.74 -14.95 3.55
N LEU A 89 9.47 -13.72 4.02
CA LEU A 89 9.03 -12.59 3.21
C LEU A 89 10.19 -11.60 3.06
N GLU A 90 10.39 -11.08 1.85
CA GLU A 90 11.36 -10.02 1.55
C GLU A 90 10.64 -8.88 0.83
N PHE A 91 10.41 -7.76 1.51
CA PHE A 91 9.67 -6.62 0.98
C PHE A 91 10.51 -5.85 -0.04
N ILE A 92 9.98 -5.68 -1.25
CA ILE A 92 10.59 -4.90 -2.34
C ILE A 92 9.99 -3.51 -2.48
N THR A 93 8.88 -3.24 -1.78
CA THR A 93 8.33 -1.89 -1.55
C THR A 93 8.61 -1.43 -0.13
N PRO A 94 8.61 -0.11 0.15
CA PRO A 94 8.71 0.37 1.53
C PRO A 94 7.57 -0.19 2.37
N LEU A 95 7.88 -0.65 3.59
CA LEU A 95 6.83 -0.93 4.58
C LEU A 95 6.18 0.38 5.01
N LEU A 96 4.87 0.41 4.91
CA LEU A 96 4.11 1.58 5.30
C LEU A 96 4.07 1.75 6.82
N LYS A 97 4.28 2.97 7.28
CA LYS A 97 4.08 3.34 8.68
C LYS A 97 2.62 3.68 8.89
N ASN A 98 2.01 3.05 9.91
CA ASN A 98 0.72 3.42 10.53
C ASN A 98 -0.28 4.21 9.65
N GLY A 99 -1.10 3.50 8.90
CA GLY A 99 -2.27 4.08 8.24
C GLY A 99 -2.03 4.69 6.85
N ASP A 100 -0.81 4.65 6.34
CA ASP A 100 -0.53 5.04 4.96
C ASP A 100 -1.05 3.93 4.02
N LYS A 101 -1.90 4.31 3.09
CA LYS A 101 -2.27 3.42 1.98
C LYS A 101 -1.29 3.66 0.83
N ALA A 102 -0.27 2.83 0.69
CA ALA A 102 0.48 2.80 -0.57
C ALA A 102 -0.44 2.32 -1.69
N GLY A 103 -0.17 2.76 -2.89
CA GLY A 103 -0.91 2.27 -4.05
C GLY A 103 -0.75 0.76 -4.26
N CYS A 104 0.40 0.19 -3.88
CA CYS A 104 0.66 -1.25 -3.90
C CYS A 104 1.73 -1.65 -2.86
N GLU A 105 1.69 -2.90 -2.45
CA GLU A 105 2.73 -3.56 -1.67
C GLU A 105 3.25 -4.75 -2.48
N ALA A 106 4.57 -4.93 -2.50
CA ALA A 106 5.17 -6.05 -3.21
C ALA A 106 6.28 -6.69 -2.36
N PHE A 107 6.29 -8.01 -2.33
CA PHE A 107 7.26 -8.81 -1.61
C PHE A 107 7.55 -10.15 -2.31
N LEU A 108 8.74 -10.62 -2.12
CA LEU A 108 9.11 -12.00 -2.43
C LEU A 108 8.71 -12.88 -1.25
N PHE A 109 8.15 -14.04 -1.50
CA PHE A 109 7.98 -15.07 -0.48
C PHE A 109 8.63 -16.37 -0.90
N ARG A 110 9.23 -17.04 0.09
CA ARG A 110 9.85 -18.36 -0.06
C ARG A 110 9.10 -19.35 0.81
N LEU A 111 8.61 -20.40 0.19
CA LEU A 111 7.95 -21.51 0.84
C LEU A 111 8.87 -22.72 0.85
N ASN A 112 9.18 -23.22 2.02
CA ASN A 112 9.88 -24.49 2.17
C ASN A 112 9.04 -25.65 1.59
N PRO A 113 9.64 -26.82 1.33
CA PRO A 113 8.91 -28.02 0.91
C PRO A 113 7.73 -28.33 1.82
N LYS A 114 6.60 -28.73 1.23
CA LYS A 114 5.37 -29.17 1.94
C LYS A 114 4.84 -28.16 2.94
N THR A 115 4.98 -26.86 2.65
CA THR A 115 4.63 -25.77 3.56
C THR A 115 3.49 -24.90 3.00
N TRP A 116 2.56 -24.52 3.87
CA TRP A 116 1.56 -23.49 3.62
C TRP A 116 2.11 -22.10 3.89
N ALA A 117 1.69 -21.12 3.11
CA ALA A 117 2.03 -19.71 3.32
C ALA A 117 1.36 -19.08 4.55
N SER A 118 0.28 -19.71 5.04
CA SER A 118 -0.48 -19.27 6.22
C SER A 118 -1.11 -20.47 6.92
N ASN A 119 -1.42 -20.34 8.21
CA ASN A 119 -2.10 -21.39 8.99
C ASN A 119 -3.61 -21.49 8.71
N HIS A 120 -4.20 -20.47 8.09
CA HIS A 120 -5.62 -20.39 7.76
C HIS A 120 -5.82 -19.53 6.51
N GLY A 121 -6.99 -19.61 5.93
CA GLY A 121 -7.34 -18.83 4.75
C GLY A 121 -7.24 -17.33 5.00
N ILE A 122 -6.70 -16.61 4.03
CA ILE A 122 -6.55 -15.14 4.06
C ILE A 122 -7.69 -14.54 3.24
N ILE A 123 -8.34 -13.51 3.78
CA ILE A 123 -9.33 -12.70 3.09
C ILE A 123 -8.97 -11.23 3.28
N HIS A 124 -8.93 -10.48 2.21
CA HIS A 124 -8.69 -9.03 2.25
C HIS A 124 -9.42 -8.31 1.12
N ASP A 125 -9.55 -6.98 1.25
CA ASP A 125 -10.23 -6.08 0.30
C ASP A 125 -9.31 -5.57 -0.83
N SER A 126 -8.25 -6.32 -1.11
CA SER A 126 -7.23 -5.99 -2.12
C SER A 126 -7.14 -7.09 -3.16
N LYS A 127 -6.73 -6.74 -4.38
CA LYS A 127 -6.33 -7.71 -5.40
C LYS A 127 -4.91 -8.14 -5.16
N GLU A 128 -4.65 -9.42 -5.34
CA GLU A 128 -3.33 -10.01 -5.22
C GLU A 128 -2.91 -10.63 -6.55
N CYS A 129 -1.73 -10.27 -7.03
CA CYS A 129 -1.09 -10.90 -8.18
C CYS A 129 0.13 -11.67 -7.70
N ILE A 130 0.18 -12.96 -7.97
CA ILE A 130 1.30 -13.83 -7.62
C ILE A 130 1.97 -14.29 -8.91
N TYR A 131 3.28 -14.08 -9.03
CA TYR A 131 4.11 -14.52 -10.14
C TYR A 131 5.19 -15.49 -9.65
N VAL A 132 5.24 -16.71 -10.18
CA VAL A 132 6.18 -17.74 -9.73
C VAL A 132 7.55 -17.55 -10.36
N LEU A 133 8.56 -17.32 -9.54
CA LEU A 133 9.95 -17.12 -9.94
C LEU A 133 10.73 -18.44 -10.00
N ARG A 134 10.42 -19.36 -9.07
CA ARG A 134 11.09 -20.67 -8.96
C ARG A 134 10.11 -21.71 -8.40
N GLY A 135 10.19 -22.92 -8.95
CA GLY A 135 9.37 -24.05 -8.52
C GLY A 135 7.93 -23.94 -9.03
N GLU A 136 7.03 -24.43 -8.23
CA GLU A 136 5.60 -24.49 -8.47
C GLU A 136 4.85 -24.28 -7.15
N ILE A 137 3.70 -23.66 -7.18
CA ILE A 137 2.82 -23.48 -6.02
C ILE A 137 1.40 -23.89 -6.37
N GLU A 138 0.64 -24.30 -5.36
CA GLU A 138 -0.81 -24.41 -5.42
C GLU A 138 -1.45 -23.20 -4.76
N CYS A 139 -2.36 -22.53 -5.46
CA CYS A 139 -3.21 -21.49 -4.91
C CYS A 139 -4.62 -22.06 -4.74
N HIS A 140 -5.06 -22.19 -3.51
CA HIS A 140 -6.39 -22.66 -3.13
C HIS A 140 -7.30 -21.44 -2.96
N VAL A 141 -8.31 -21.29 -3.82
CA VAL A 141 -9.27 -20.17 -3.77
C VAL A 141 -10.67 -20.73 -3.65
N GLY A 142 -11.29 -20.59 -2.48
CA GLY A 142 -12.53 -21.30 -2.16
C GLY A 142 -12.35 -22.81 -2.33
N ASP A 143 -13.21 -23.46 -3.12
CA ASP A 143 -13.15 -24.91 -3.38
C ASP A 143 -12.26 -25.30 -4.58
N LYS A 144 -11.58 -24.34 -5.20
CA LYS A 144 -10.73 -24.56 -6.37
C LYS A 144 -9.26 -24.50 -6.06
N ILE A 145 -8.50 -25.38 -6.71
CA ILE A 145 -7.05 -25.45 -6.62
C ILE A 145 -6.46 -25.11 -7.99
N TYR A 146 -5.55 -24.14 -8.00
CA TYR A 146 -4.82 -23.71 -9.18
C TYR A 146 -3.34 -24.05 -8.99
N THR A 147 -2.78 -24.86 -9.86
CA THR A 147 -1.33 -25.13 -9.90
C THR A 147 -0.67 -24.13 -10.82
N ILE A 148 0.37 -23.45 -10.33
CA ILE A 148 1.05 -22.35 -11.01
C ILE A 148 2.54 -22.64 -10.98
N SER A 149 3.13 -22.79 -12.17
CA SER A 149 4.54 -23.13 -12.35
C SER A 149 5.39 -21.89 -12.61
N LYS A 150 6.71 -22.06 -12.56
CA LYS A 150 7.67 -20.99 -12.89
C LYS A 150 7.30 -20.27 -14.19
N GLY A 151 7.17 -18.95 -14.14
CA GLY A 151 6.82 -18.09 -15.26
C GLY A 151 5.32 -17.80 -15.37
N ASP A 152 4.47 -18.56 -14.66
CA ASP A 152 3.03 -18.32 -14.62
C ASP A 152 2.67 -17.29 -13.55
N SER A 153 1.48 -16.73 -13.68
CA SER A 153 0.88 -15.84 -12.68
C SER A 153 -0.59 -16.17 -12.43
N ILE A 154 -1.05 -15.83 -11.22
CA ILE A 154 -2.46 -15.86 -10.85
C ILE A 154 -2.86 -14.50 -10.27
N ILE A 155 -4.11 -14.10 -10.52
CA ILE A 155 -4.73 -12.94 -9.87
C ILE A 155 -5.85 -13.45 -8.99
N VAL A 156 -5.75 -13.17 -7.68
CA VAL A 156 -6.81 -13.42 -6.71
C VAL A 156 -7.56 -12.09 -6.51
N PRO A 157 -8.87 -12.02 -6.85
CA PRO A 157 -9.67 -10.83 -6.63
C PRO A 157 -9.88 -10.56 -5.13
N GLU A 158 -10.26 -9.32 -4.81
CA GLU A 158 -10.65 -8.91 -3.46
C GLU A 158 -11.75 -9.82 -2.87
N ASN A 159 -11.74 -9.98 -1.56
CA ASN A 159 -12.74 -10.73 -0.77
C ASN A 159 -12.84 -12.23 -1.11
N ASN A 160 -11.82 -12.80 -1.73
CA ASN A 160 -11.72 -14.25 -1.94
C ASN A 160 -10.83 -14.88 -0.87
N ASN A 161 -11.38 -15.89 -0.19
CA ASN A 161 -10.60 -16.69 0.74
C ASN A 161 -9.59 -17.54 -0.05
N HIS A 162 -8.30 -17.40 0.27
CA HIS A 162 -7.25 -18.11 -0.43
C HIS A 162 -6.12 -18.55 0.50
N MET A 163 -5.41 -19.60 0.06
CA MET A 163 -4.21 -20.14 0.72
C MET A 163 -3.21 -20.57 -0.36
N ILE A 164 -1.93 -20.48 -0.05
CA ILE A 164 -0.85 -20.88 -0.95
C ILE A 164 -0.07 -22.03 -0.31
N TYR A 165 0.20 -23.06 -1.09
CA TYR A 165 0.89 -24.26 -0.66
C TYR A 165 2.03 -24.63 -1.61
N ASN A 166 3.20 -24.98 -1.06
CA ASN A 166 4.27 -25.62 -1.81
C ASN A 166 4.18 -27.12 -1.64
N ARG A 167 3.68 -27.85 -2.65
CA ARG A 167 3.57 -29.30 -2.63
C ARG A 167 4.86 -30.02 -3.01
N ASN A 168 5.89 -29.31 -3.47
CA ASN A 168 7.12 -29.90 -3.99
C ASN A 168 8.11 -30.26 -2.87
N GLU A 169 9.16 -31.00 -3.25
CA GLU A 169 10.27 -31.36 -2.38
C GLU A 169 11.36 -30.27 -2.30
N ASP A 170 11.27 -29.25 -3.17
CA ASP A 170 12.17 -28.11 -3.24
C ASP A 170 11.47 -26.81 -2.80
N VAL A 171 12.28 -25.79 -2.48
CA VAL A 171 11.80 -24.44 -2.17
C VAL A 171 11.15 -23.81 -3.40
N SER A 172 9.93 -23.28 -3.24
CA SER A 172 9.26 -22.43 -4.21
C SER A 172 9.42 -20.97 -3.84
N GLU A 173 9.59 -20.12 -4.84
CA GLU A 173 9.73 -18.67 -4.68
C GLU A 173 8.79 -17.93 -5.62
N ALA A 174 8.07 -16.93 -5.12
CA ALA A 174 7.18 -16.11 -5.92
C ALA A 174 7.22 -14.64 -5.49
N LEU A 175 6.88 -13.78 -6.43
CA LEU A 175 6.61 -12.37 -6.22
C LEU A 175 5.10 -12.20 -5.99
N CYS A 176 4.75 -11.58 -4.88
CA CYS A 176 3.38 -11.16 -4.59
C CYS A 176 3.27 -9.64 -4.72
N ILE A 177 2.20 -9.16 -5.36
CA ILE A 177 1.85 -7.75 -5.49
C ILE A 177 0.40 -7.59 -5.02
N ILE A 178 0.20 -6.75 -4.01
CA ILE A 178 -1.12 -6.49 -3.41
C ILE A 178 -1.51 -5.03 -3.67
N THR A 179 -2.71 -4.80 -4.17
CA THR A 179 -3.22 -3.45 -4.47
C THR A 179 -4.72 -3.32 -4.14
N PRO A 180 -5.15 -2.28 -3.39
CA PRO A 180 -4.30 -1.42 -2.57
C PRO A 180 -3.54 -2.20 -1.49
N SER A 181 -2.47 -1.62 -0.94
CA SER A 181 -1.73 -2.27 0.15
C SER A 181 -2.61 -2.52 1.37
N ILE A 182 -2.36 -3.61 2.07
CA ILE A 182 -3.13 -4.00 3.26
C ILE A 182 -2.44 -3.40 4.50
N PRO A 183 -3.12 -2.53 5.28
CA PRO A 183 -2.55 -2.02 6.52
C PRO A 183 -2.33 -3.17 7.52
N SER A 184 -1.06 -3.42 7.90
CA SER A 184 -0.65 -4.25 9.05
C SER A 184 -1.24 -5.67 9.10
N ILE A 185 -0.78 -6.55 8.21
CA ILE A 185 -0.98 -8.00 8.36
C ILE A 185 0.19 -8.63 9.17
N TYR A 186 1.22 -7.84 9.50
CA TYR A 186 2.47 -8.35 10.07
C TYR A 186 2.71 -7.90 11.50
#